data_ae9dab673bf3784a7562655400bdc80d
#
_entry.id   ae9dab673bf3784a7562655400bdc80d
#
_cell.length_a   1.000
_cell.length_b   1.000
_cell.length_c   1.000
_cell.angle_alpha   90.00
_cell.angle_beta   90.00
_cell.angle_gamma   90.00
#
_symmetry.space_group_name_H-M   'P 1'
#
loop_
_entity.id
_entity.type
_entity.pdbx_description
1 polymer ?
#
loop_
_entity_poly.entity_id
_entity_poly.type
_entity_poly.pdbx_seq_one_letter_code
_entity_poly.pdbx_strand_id
1 'polypeptide(L)'
;MIAFSTASSCAQGRGDSEAGDFLLQLIKINTSNPPGNETQAAQYIKSVLDKYGIPSEIFESAAGRGNIVARLKGSGKARPLLLMAHLDVVGVEREKWTVDPFVGVIKNGYLYGRGASDDKAMVAANLAVFLQLHRDRVPLDRDIIFLAEAGEEGTPKYGIEYMIENHWEKIDCEFALNEGGAIHIKDGAVNYVAIATTEKVPRGLIVTARGTSGHGSIPRPDNPIVHISEAVAKLGTWQTPMRLNDTTRVYFQKLAQIADPELKSLLENLNSSETQTVMRQKYWTEYSKLRTSIVPTIIKGGFRTNVIPGDAQATLDVRALPDENIPGLIEEMEKLVNDPAIEIKRTLGNERPASPPSRLDTALYRAMEATAKKMFPNAITMPDMLTGATDSSQLRAKGVQAYGISTPKTDEDSRRVHGNDERTSVEGLNTFTQYLHDVLIAVAAQNH
;
A
#
# COMPACT_ATOMS: atom_id res chain seq x y z
N MET A 1 51.04 23.95 -22.97
CA MET A 1 50.33 22.89 -22.25
C MET A 1 48.90 23.36 -22.08
N ILE A 2 48.00 22.89 -22.95
CA ILE A 2 46.57 23.23 -22.92
C ILE A 2 45.88 22.07 -22.22
N ALA A 3 45.32 22.34 -21.03
CA ALA A 3 44.56 21.37 -20.26
C ALA A 3 43.15 21.22 -20.87
N PHE A 4 42.82 20.08 -21.44
CA PHE A 4 41.49 19.70 -21.82
C PHE A 4 40.71 19.30 -20.58
N SER A 5 39.77 20.12 -20.19
CA SER A 5 38.72 19.79 -19.22
C SER A 5 37.70 18.88 -19.91
N THR A 6 37.72 17.59 -19.58
CA THR A 6 36.64 16.67 -19.97
C THR A 6 35.46 16.88 -19.04
N ALA A 7 34.51 17.71 -19.49
CA ALA A 7 33.19 17.73 -18.88
C ALA A 7 32.53 16.36 -19.21
N SER A 8 32.39 15.53 -18.18
CA SER A 8 31.61 14.29 -18.26
C SER A 8 30.15 14.68 -18.38
N SER A 9 29.64 14.69 -19.60
CA SER A 9 28.21 14.79 -19.90
C SER A 9 27.56 13.54 -19.32
N CYS A 10 26.84 13.70 -18.23
CA CYS A 10 25.90 12.70 -17.73
C CYS A 10 24.81 12.56 -18.81
N ALA A 11 24.95 11.58 -19.71
CA ALA A 11 23.91 11.19 -20.61
C ALA A 11 22.71 10.78 -19.75
N GLN A 12 21.60 11.53 -19.81
CA GLN A 12 20.31 11.09 -19.30
C GLN A 12 19.97 9.80 -20.05
N GLY A 13 20.11 8.64 -19.39
CA GLY A 13 19.82 7.35 -19.96
C GLY A 13 18.35 7.26 -20.38
N ARG A 14 18.06 6.60 -21.49
CA ARG A 14 16.73 6.10 -21.80
C ARG A 14 16.39 5.03 -20.76
N GLY A 15 15.10 4.94 -20.38
CA GLY A 15 14.63 3.97 -19.35
C GLY A 15 14.67 2.50 -19.77
N ASP A 16 15.39 2.16 -20.84
CA ASP A 16 15.49 0.84 -21.47
C ASP A 16 14.15 0.17 -21.84
N SER A 17 13.04 0.87 -21.60
CA SER A 17 11.68 0.47 -22.00
C SER A 17 10.72 1.65 -21.93
N GLU A 18 9.56 1.52 -22.57
CA GLU A 18 8.50 2.54 -22.53
C GLU A 18 8.03 2.83 -21.10
N ALA A 19 7.83 1.79 -20.26
CA ALA A 19 7.50 1.95 -18.85
C ALA A 19 8.61 2.69 -18.08
N GLY A 20 9.87 2.38 -18.33
CA GLY A 20 11.01 3.07 -17.74
C GLY A 20 11.08 4.55 -18.14
N ASP A 21 10.81 4.87 -19.39
CA ASP A 21 10.76 6.25 -19.87
C ASP A 21 9.59 7.03 -19.22
N PHE A 22 8.41 6.41 -19.09
CA PHE A 22 7.27 7.02 -18.39
C PHE A 22 7.59 7.26 -16.91
N LEU A 23 8.18 6.28 -16.23
CA LEU A 23 8.56 6.41 -14.84
C LEU A 23 9.55 7.55 -14.62
N LEU A 24 10.59 7.67 -15.46
CA LEU A 24 11.54 8.78 -15.41
C LEU A 24 10.86 10.15 -15.52
N GLN A 25 9.84 10.29 -16.37
CA GLN A 25 9.12 11.56 -16.49
C GLN A 25 8.20 11.80 -15.29
N LEU A 26 7.50 10.78 -14.80
CA LEU A 26 6.63 10.87 -13.62
C LEU A 26 7.40 11.24 -12.37
N ILE A 27 8.61 10.70 -12.16
CA ILE A 27 9.48 11.04 -11.01
C ILE A 27 9.83 12.53 -11.02
N LYS A 28 10.06 13.14 -12.19
CA LYS A 28 10.39 14.58 -12.29
C LYS A 28 9.27 15.51 -11.85
N ILE A 29 8.05 15.02 -11.80
CA ILE A 29 6.89 15.77 -11.33
C ILE A 29 6.75 15.51 -9.82
N ASN A 30 7.08 16.50 -9.02
CA ASN A 30 6.97 16.39 -7.57
C ASN A 30 5.50 16.46 -7.14
N THR A 31 4.97 15.34 -6.71
CA THR A 31 3.59 15.15 -6.22
C THR A 31 3.58 14.81 -4.72
N SER A 32 4.55 15.32 -3.95
CA SER A 32 4.59 15.10 -2.51
C SER A 32 3.32 15.55 -1.83
N ASN A 33 2.73 14.69 -1.04
CA ASN A 33 1.48 14.92 -0.32
C ASN A 33 1.75 14.96 1.20
N PRO A 34 1.42 16.06 1.91
CA PRO A 34 0.88 17.30 1.40
C PRO A 34 1.93 18.17 0.66
N PRO A 35 1.52 19.15 -0.20
CA PRO A 35 0.14 19.49 -0.54
C PRO A 35 -0.48 18.61 -1.63
N GLY A 36 0.32 17.81 -2.37
CA GLY A 36 -0.06 17.15 -3.60
C GLY A 36 0.09 18.07 -4.82
N ASN A 37 0.18 17.50 -6.01
CA ASN A 37 0.28 18.22 -7.29
C ASN A 37 0.00 17.26 -8.45
N GLU A 38 -0.91 16.34 -8.22
CA GLU A 38 -1.17 15.21 -9.12
C GLU A 38 -1.72 15.66 -10.47
N THR A 39 -2.39 16.83 -10.53
CA THR A 39 -2.87 17.40 -11.81
C THR A 39 -1.76 17.51 -12.85
N GLN A 40 -0.52 17.86 -12.47
CA GLN A 40 0.59 17.93 -13.42
C GLN A 40 0.97 16.55 -13.96
N ALA A 41 0.96 15.53 -13.10
CA ALA A 41 1.22 14.15 -13.52
C ALA A 41 0.08 13.62 -14.40
N ALA A 42 -1.17 13.91 -14.07
CA ALA A 42 -2.33 13.58 -14.89
C ALA A 42 -2.28 14.25 -16.26
N GLN A 43 -1.86 15.54 -16.34
CA GLN A 43 -1.66 16.25 -17.60
C GLN A 43 -0.55 15.63 -18.46
N TYR A 44 0.55 15.20 -17.85
CA TYR A 44 1.59 14.47 -18.55
C TYR A 44 1.03 13.17 -19.15
N ILE A 45 0.32 12.34 -18.36
CA ILE A 45 -0.29 11.09 -18.85
C ILE A 45 -1.29 11.39 -19.97
N LYS A 46 -2.12 12.43 -19.81
CA LYS A 46 -3.05 12.87 -20.86
C LYS A 46 -2.29 13.19 -22.15
N SER A 47 -1.19 13.92 -22.07
CA SER A 47 -0.38 14.27 -23.26
C SER A 47 0.20 13.04 -23.96
N VAL A 48 0.46 11.96 -23.21
CA VAL A 48 0.89 10.67 -23.78
C VAL A 48 -0.30 10.00 -24.48
N LEU A 49 -1.44 9.87 -23.83
CA LEU A 49 -2.66 9.25 -24.38
C LEU A 49 -3.15 9.98 -25.65
N ASP A 50 -3.12 11.31 -25.64
CA ASP A 50 -3.51 12.14 -26.81
C ASP A 50 -2.66 11.85 -28.05
N LYS A 51 -1.35 11.54 -27.91
CA LYS A 51 -0.47 11.15 -29.04
C LYS A 51 -0.91 9.86 -29.72
N TYR A 52 -1.60 8.99 -28.97
CA TYR A 52 -2.13 7.73 -29.50
C TYR A 52 -3.63 7.83 -29.88
N GLY A 53 -4.22 9.04 -29.78
CA GLY A 53 -5.63 9.26 -30.08
C GLY A 53 -6.59 8.60 -29.08
N ILE A 54 -6.14 8.33 -27.87
CA ILE A 54 -6.94 7.71 -26.81
C ILE A 54 -7.63 8.81 -25.98
N PRO A 55 -8.98 8.90 -25.99
CA PRO A 55 -9.71 9.85 -25.17
C PRO A 55 -9.45 9.61 -23.67
N SER A 56 -9.18 10.69 -22.94
CA SER A 56 -9.00 10.66 -21.49
C SER A 56 -9.56 11.91 -20.85
N GLU A 57 -10.00 11.76 -19.59
CA GLU A 57 -10.60 12.84 -18.81
C GLU A 57 -9.84 13.02 -17.50
N ILE A 58 -9.61 14.27 -17.09
CA ILE A 58 -9.02 14.62 -15.78
C ILE A 58 -10.14 15.14 -14.89
N PHE A 59 -10.28 14.54 -13.72
CA PHE A 59 -11.23 14.92 -12.69
C PHE A 59 -10.47 15.52 -11.52
N GLU A 60 -10.55 16.84 -11.35
CA GLU A 60 -9.84 17.56 -10.29
C GLU A 60 -10.76 17.71 -9.07
N SER A 61 -10.43 17.02 -7.99
CA SER A 61 -11.21 17.03 -6.75
C SER A 61 -10.97 18.27 -5.88
N ALA A 62 -9.79 18.87 -6.01
CA ALA A 62 -9.37 20.13 -5.44
C ALA A 62 -8.22 20.68 -6.29
N ALA A 63 -7.84 21.95 -6.09
CA ALA A 63 -6.75 22.56 -6.85
C ALA A 63 -5.46 21.72 -6.77
N GLY A 64 -4.97 21.28 -7.92
CA GLY A 64 -3.78 20.43 -8.04
C GLY A 64 -4.00 18.94 -7.78
N ARG A 65 -5.20 18.49 -7.40
CA ARG A 65 -5.51 17.11 -7.02
C ARG A 65 -6.28 16.40 -8.14
N GLY A 66 -5.61 16.16 -9.26
CA GLY A 66 -6.20 15.60 -10.48
C GLY A 66 -6.10 14.08 -10.57
N ASN A 67 -7.21 13.45 -10.97
CA ASN A 67 -7.34 12.04 -11.28
C ASN A 67 -7.54 11.89 -12.78
N ILE A 68 -6.85 10.99 -13.46
CA ILE A 68 -7.01 10.78 -14.90
C ILE A 68 -7.60 9.41 -15.20
N VAL A 69 -8.63 9.39 -16.06
CA VAL A 69 -9.30 8.17 -16.52
C VAL A 69 -9.21 8.06 -18.04
N ALA A 70 -8.87 6.87 -18.52
CA ALA A 70 -8.99 6.49 -19.93
C ALA A 70 -9.62 5.09 -20.04
N ARG A 71 -10.19 4.77 -21.21
CA ARG A 71 -10.90 3.50 -21.43
C ARG A 71 -10.65 2.94 -22.82
N LEU A 72 -10.17 1.70 -22.89
CA LEU A 72 -10.19 0.89 -24.10
C LEU A 72 -11.49 0.08 -24.14
N LYS A 73 -12.23 0.21 -25.22
CA LYS A 73 -13.52 -0.47 -25.38
C LYS A 73 -13.34 -1.93 -25.78
N GLY A 74 -14.01 -2.81 -25.08
CA GLY A 74 -14.20 -4.21 -25.44
C GLY A 74 -15.57 -4.47 -26.08
N SER A 75 -15.88 -5.73 -26.33
CA SER A 75 -17.18 -6.16 -26.89
C SER A 75 -18.36 -6.05 -25.90
N GLY A 76 -18.07 -5.85 -24.60
CA GLY A 76 -19.09 -5.80 -23.55
C GLY A 76 -19.60 -7.18 -23.12
N LYS A 77 -18.97 -8.28 -23.51
CA LYS A 77 -19.34 -9.64 -23.06
C LYS A 77 -19.09 -9.84 -21.56
N ALA A 78 -18.14 -9.11 -20.98
CA ALA A 78 -17.84 -9.13 -19.56
C ALA A 78 -17.75 -7.71 -19.00
N ARG A 79 -17.98 -7.55 -17.69
CA ARG A 79 -17.83 -6.26 -16.99
C ARG A 79 -16.39 -5.78 -17.05
N PRO A 80 -16.14 -4.45 -16.98
CA PRO A 80 -14.81 -3.86 -17.10
C PRO A 80 -13.78 -4.39 -16.10
N LEU A 81 -12.49 -4.20 -16.42
CA LEU A 81 -11.35 -4.36 -15.53
C LEU A 81 -10.67 -2.99 -15.41
N LEU A 82 -10.36 -2.60 -14.16
CA LEU A 82 -9.68 -1.36 -13.81
C LEU A 82 -8.20 -1.62 -13.53
N LEU A 83 -7.32 -0.90 -14.21
CA LEU A 83 -5.92 -0.73 -13.85
C LEU A 83 -5.79 0.57 -13.07
N MET A 84 -5.44 0.48 -11.81
CA MET A 84 -5.40 1.61 -10.87
C MET A 84 -4.01 1.74 -10.27
N ALA A 85 -3.59 2.97 -10.00
CA ALA A 85 -2.37 3.30 -9.28
C ALA A 85 -2.43 4.76 -8.83
N HIS A 86 -1.69 5.13 -7.77
CA HIS A 86 -1.71 6.50 -7.28
C HIS A 86 -0.54 7.35 -7.81
N LEU A 87 -0.76 8.66 -7.89
CA LEU A 87 0.17 9.65 -8.41
C LEU A 87 0.95 10.37 -7.32
N ASP A 88 0.35 10.54 -6.14
CA ASP A 88 0.99 11.21 -5.03
C ASP A 88 2.10 10.35 -4.42
N VAL A 89 2.95 10.98 -3.65
CA VAL A 89 4.07 10.33 -2.98
C VAL A 89 4.29 10.99 -1.62
N VAL A 90 4.83 10.24 -0.66
CA VAL A 90 5.23 10.81 0.64
C VAL A 90 6.37 11.82 0.50
N GLY A 91 6.49 12.73 1.47
CA GLY A 91 7.55 13.72 1.53
C GLY A 91 8.95 13.12 1.62
N VAL A 92 9.97 13.95 1.41
CA VAL A 92 11.38 13.56 1.45
C VAL A 92 12.19 14.45 2.39
N GLU A 93 13.18 13.85 3.05
CA GLU A 93 14.28 14.57 3.73
C GLU A 93 15.47 14.58 2.75
N ARG A 94 15.51 15.61 1.88
CA ARG A 94 16.41 15.66 0.70
C ARG A 94 17.88 15.46 1.06
N GLU A 95 18.31 15.95 2.21
CA GLU A 95 19.68 15.83 2.73
C GLU A 95 20.10 14.40 3.06
N LYS A 96 19.16 13.48 3.20
CA LYS A 96 19.42 12.05 3.46
C LYS A 96 19.44 11.20 2.18
N TRP A 97 19.20 11.80 1.02
CA TRP A 97 19.24 11.09 -0.27
C TRP A 97 20.61 11.21 -0.93
N THR A 98 21.10 10.12 -1.52
CA THR A 98 22.35 10.11 -2.27
C THR A 98 22.21 10.64 -3.70
N VAL A 99 20.96 10.75 -4.20
CA VAL A 99 20.58 11.34 -5.47
C VAL A 99 19.42 12.31 -5.26
N ASP A 100 19.19 13.25 -6.18
CA ASP A 100 17.99 14.09 -6.09
C ASP A 100 16.73 13.22 -6.30
N PRO A 101 15.77 13.19 -5.34
CA PRO A 101 14.60 12.33 -5.39
C PRO A 101 13.62 12.61 -6.53
N PHE A 102 13.72 13.79 -7.18
CA PHE A 102 12.81 14.21 -8.27
C PHE A 102 13.52 14.45 -9.61
N VAL A 103 14.67 13.85 -9.83
CA VAL A 103 15.38 13.92 -11.14
C VAL A 103 15.22 12.64 -11.94
N GLY A 104 15.08 11.49 -11.27
CA GLY A 104 15.08 10.17 -11.90
C GLY A 104 16.46 9.79 -12.40
N VAL A 105 17.20 9.02 -11.62
CA VAL A 105 18.58 8.61 -11.94
C VAL A 105 18.63 7.10 -12.16
N ILE A 106 19.17 6.68 -13.29
CA ILE A 106 19.49 5.26 -13.52
C ILE A 106 20.94 5.00 -13.11
N LYS A 107 21.14 4.08 -12.17
CA LYS A 107 22.44 3.69 -11.67
C LYS A 107 22.44 2.20 -11.31
N ASN A 108 23.43 1.46 -11.79
CA ASN A 108 23.62 0.02 -11.49
C ASN A 108 22.35 -0.83 -11.76
N GLY A 109 21.63 -0.56 -12.84
CA GLY A 109 20.41 -1.29 -13.20
C GLY A 109 19.15 -0.91 -12.40
N TYR A 110 19.24 0.11 -11.52
CA TYR A 110 18.11 0.64 -10.76
C TYR A 110 17.77 2.07 -11.17
N LEU A 111 16.49 2.36 -11.19
CA LEU A 111 15.93 3.69 -11.33
C LEU A 111 15.60 4.22 -9.94
N TYR A 112 16.27 5.32 -9.56
CA TYR A 112 16.12 5.99 -8.26
C TYR A 112 15.23 7.22 -8.37
N GLY A 113 14.38 7.42 -7.37
CA GLY A 113 13.55 8.59 -7.18
C GLY A 113 12.38 8.32 -6.26
N ARG A 114 11.78 9.36 -5.68
CA ARG A 114 10.58 9.21 -4.87
C ARG A 114 9.40 8.82 -5.78
N GLY A 115 8.69 7.74 -5.39
CA GLY A 115 7.67 7.10 -6.21
C GLY A 115 8.21 6.08 -7.22
N ALA A 116 9.53 5.81 -7.21
CA ALA A 116 10.12 4.81 -8.10
C ALA A 116 9.61 3.38 -7.81
N SER A 117 9.07 3.15 -6.63
CA SER A 117 8.49 1.88 -6.20
C SER A 117 7.05 2.04 -5.76
N ASP A 118 6.69 3.19 -5.18
CA ASP A 118 5.42 3.49 -4.54
C ASP A 118 4.92 4.88 -4.96
N ASP A 119 4.01 5.04 -5.96
CA ASP A 119 3.48 3.96 -6.82
C ASP A 119 3.60 4.31 -8.32
N LYS A 120 4.43 5.32 -8.66
CA LYS A 120 4.63 5.76 -10.06
C LYS A 120 5.17 4.66 -10.98
N ALA A 121 5.85 3.64 -10.42
CA ALA A 121 6.25 2.47 -11.21
C ALA A 121 5.04 1.71 -11.74
N MET A 122 4.01 1.52 -10.92
CA MET A 122 2.77 0.87 -11.36
C MET A 122 1.99 1.75 -12.32
N VAL A 123 1.94 3.08 -12.10
CA VAL A 123 1.36 4.02 -13.07
C VAL A 123 2.02 3.86 -14.43
N ALA A 124 3.36 3.82 -14.47
CA ALA A 124 4.14 3.71 -15.70
C ALA A 124 3.93 2.36 -16.40
N ALA A 125 3.92 1.25 -15.64
CA ALA A 125 3.66 -0.08 -16.16
C ALA A 125 2.22 -0.21 -16.71
N ASN A 126 1.23 0.27 -15.94
CA ASN A 126 -0.18 0.28 -16.38
C ASN A 126 -0.35 1.09 -17.66
N LEU A 127 0.27 2.28 -17.77
CA LEU A 127 0.20 3.11 -18.98
C LEU A 127 0.84 2.40 -20.17
N ALA A 128 2.02 1.80 -20.00
CA ALA A 128 2.71 1.09 -21.07
C ALA A 128 1.89 -0.10 -21.60
N VAL A 129 1.32 -0.92 -20.69
CA VAL A 129 0.47 -2.06 -21.07
C VAL A 129 -0.82 -1.58 -21.74
N PHE A 130 -1.45 -0.53 -21.22
CA PHE A 130 -2.66 0.06 -21.81
C PHE A 130 -2.41 0.55 -23.23
N LEU A 131 -1.30 1.22 -23.48
CA LEU A 131 -0.89 1.66 -24.81
C LEU A 131 -0.54 0.49 -25.74
N GLN A 132 0.12 -0.54 -25.21
CA GLN A 132 0.44 -1.75 -25.99
C GLN A 132 -0.83 -2.45 -26.48
N LEU A 133 -1.80 -2.70 -25.59
CA LEU A 133 -3.09 -3.29 -25.97
C LEU A 133 -3.79 -2.48 -27.09
N HIS A 134 -3.72 -1.16 -27.00
CA HIS A 134 -4.29 -0.27 -28.03
C HIS A 134 -3.55 -0.37 -29.37
N ARG A 135 -2.22 -0.28 -29.38
CA ARG A 135 -1.40 -0.37 -30.60
C ARG A 135 -1.56 -1.71 -31.30
N ASP A 136 -1.58 -2.79 -30.51
CA ASP A 136 -1.71 -4.16 -31.02
C ASP A 136 -3.15 -4.49 -31.43
N ARG A 137 -4.09 -3.56 -31.17
CA ARG A 137 -5.53 -3.71 -31.47
C ARG A 137 -6.08 -5.02 -30.92
N VAL A 138 -5.69 -5.38 -29.71
CA VAL A 138 -6.13 -6.63 -29.05
C VAL A 138 -7.64 -6.65 -28.97
N PRO A 139 -8.33 -7.66 -29.54
CA PRO A 139 -9.77 -7.80 -29.39
C PRO A 139 -10.09 -8.12 -27.92
N LEU A 140 -10.89 -7.28 -27.28
CA LEU A 140 -11.19 -7.40 -25.84
C LEU A 140 -12.65 -7.82 -25.62
N ASP A 141 -12.88 -8.72 -24.67
CA ASP A 141 -14.23 -9.12 -24.23
C ASP A 141 -14.81 -8.17 -23.17
N ARG A 142 -13.96 -7.41 -22.51
CA ARG A 142 -14.30 -6.38 -21.52
C ARG A 142 -13.57 -5.09 -21.75
N ASP A 143 -14.15 -3.98 -21.31
CA ASP A 143 -13.44 -2.69 -21.29
C ASP A 143 -12.24 -2.79 -20.34
N ILE A 144 -11.11 -2.18 -20.70
CA ILE A 144 -10.00 -1.90 -19.79
C ILE A 144 -10.05 -0.43 -19.43
N ILE A 145 -10.14 -0.13 -18.15
CA ILE A 145 -10.12 1.22 -17.61
C ILE A 145 -8.74 1.47 -17.02
N PHE A 146 -8.16 2.61 -17.33
CA PHE A 146 -6.94 3.13 -16.69
C PHE A 146 -7.35 4.26 -15.76
N LEU A 147 -6.93 4.19 -14.49
CA LEU A 147 -7.07 5.25 -13.50
C LEU A 147 -5.71 5.50 -12.86
N ALA A 148 -5.22 6.75 -12.95
CA ALA A 148 -4.15 7.21 -12.09
C ALA A 148 -4.71 8.31 -11.20
N GLU A 149 -4.66 8.11 -9.89
CA GLU A 149 -5.40 8.89 -8.91
C GLU A 149 -4.53 9.67 -7.93
N ALA A 150 -5.16 10.56 -7.18
CA ALA A 150 -4.55 11.46 -6.21
C ALA A 150 -4.85 11.01 -4.77
N GLY A 151 -3.91 11.29 -3.84
CA GLY A 151 -4.25 11.36 -2.42
C GLY A 151 -4.22 10.04 -1.64
N GLU A 152 -3.74 8.95 -2.20
CA GLU A 152 -3.62 7.66 -1.50
C GLU A 152 -2.80 7.79 -0.21
N GLU A 153 -1.63 8.41 -0.29
CA GLU A 153 -0.64 8.59 0.78
C GLU A 153 -1.08 9.53 1.90
N GLY A 154 -2.13 10.28 1.69
CA GLY A 154 -2.62 11.26 2.67
C GLY A 154 -4.07 11.08 3.03
N THR A 155 -4.95 11.26 2.08
CA THR A 155 -6.39 11.09 2.25
C THR A 155 -7.06 10.67 0.95
N PRO A 156 -7.77 9.55 0.94
CA PRO A 156 -8.45 9.02 -0.25
C PRO A 156 -9.58 9.93 -0.78
N LYS A 157 -9.93 10.98 -0.04
CA LYS A 157 -10.95 11.97 -0.45
C LYS A 157 -10.64 12.68 -1.76
N TYR A 158 -9.36 12.79 -2.12
CA TYR A 158 -8.97 13.46 -3.37
C TYR A 158 -8.88 12.51 -4.56
N GLY A 159 -8.81 11.20 -4.31
CA GLY A 159 -8.70 10.15 -5.31
C GLY A 159 -9.92 9.26 -5.35
N ILE A 160 -9.74 8.02 -4.86
CA ILE A 160 -10.75 6.96 -5.02
C ILE A 160 -12.11 7.32 -4.41
N GLU A 161 -12.16 7.98 -3.24
CA GLU A 161 -13.46 8.38 -2.65
C GLU A 161 -14.16 9.38 -3.53
N TYR A 162 -13.46 10.41 -4.02
CA TYR A 162 -14.02 11.38 -4.95
C TYR A 162 -14.53 10.73 -6.24
N MET A 163 -13.76 9.80 -6.81
CA MET A 163 -14.16 9.07 -8.02
C MET A 163 -15.39 8.18 -7.77
N ILE A 164 -15.46 7.52 -6.62
CA ILE A 164 -16.63 6.68 -6.24
C ILE A 164 -17.89 7.53 -6.03
N GLU A 165 -17.76 8.68 -5.38
CA GLU A 165 -18.90 9.53 -5.02
C GLU A 165 -19.44 10.32 -6.20
N ASN A 166 -18.57 10.78 -7.11
CA ASN A 166 -18.95 11.74 -8.16
C ASN A 166 -18.86 11.18 -9.58
N HIS A 167 -18.08 10.11 -9.81
CA HIS A 167 -17.74 9.61 -11.15
C HIS A 167 -17.69 8.08 -11.21
N TRP A 168 -18.55 7.40 -10.42
CA TRP A 168 -18.55 5.93 -10.36
C TRP A 168 -18.69 5.27 -11.72
N GLU A 169 -19.53 5.83 -12.60
CA GLU A 169 -19.77 5.32 -13.96
C GLU A 169 -18.49 5.28 -14.84
N LYS A 170 -17.49 6.08 -14.49
CA LYS A 170 -16.18 6.09 -15.19
C LYS A 170 -15.31 4.92 -14.78
N ILE A 171 -15.46 4.42 -13.55
CA ILE A 171 -14.56 3.41 -12.94
C ILE A 171 -15.30 2.13 -12.51
N ASP A 172 -16.64 2.04 -12.67
CA ASP A 172 -17.37 0.80 -12.34
C ASP A 172 -16.81 -0.40 -13.12
N CYS A 173 -16.45 -1.44 -12.37
CA CYS A 173 -15.75 -2.61 -12.88
C CYS A 173 -16.11 -3.88 -12.09
N GLU A 174 -15.79 -5.03 -12.68
CA GLU A 174 -15.82 -6.32 -11.98
C GLU A 174 -14.56 -6.58 -11.18
N PHE A 175 -13.43 -6.27 -11.81
CA PHE A 175 -12.09 -6.49 -11.30
C PHE A 175 -11.28 -5.21 -11.26
N ALA A 176 -10.41 -5.08 -10.27
CA ALA A 176 -9.38 -4.06 -10.23
C ALA A 176 -8.01 -4.67 -9.93
N LEU A 177 -6.98 -4.17 -10.61
CA LEU A 177 -5.57 -4.35 -10.28
C LEU A 177 -5.06 -3.05 -9.72
N ASN A 178 -4.48 -3.11 -8.54
CA ASN A 178 -3.91 -1.98 -7.81
C ASN A 178 -2.58 -2.37 -7.19
N GLU A 179 -1.96 -1.45 -6.47
CA GLU A 179 -0.76 -1.67 -5.66
C GLU A 179 -0.98 -2.70 -4.53
N GLY A 180 0.10 -3.05 -3.86
CA GLY A 180 0.15 -4.03 -2.77
C GLY A 180 0.69 -5.37 -3.23
N GLY A 181 0.64 -6.38 -2.35
CA GLY A 181 1.26 -7.66 -2.64
C GLY A 181 2.76 -7.59 -2.88
N ALA A 182 3.34 -8.62 -3.48
CA ALA A 182 4.76 -8.65 -3.77
C ALA A 182 5.14 -9.68 -4.85
N ILE A 183 6.08 -9.35 -5.74
CA ILE A 183 6.91 -10.31 -6.45
C ILE A 183 8.26 -10.26 -5.74
N HIS A 184 8.51 -11.21 -4.83
CA HIS A 184 9.66 -11.18 -3.93
C HIS A 184 10.88 -11.87 -4.55
N ILE A 185 12.01 -11.14 -4.57
CA ILE A 185 13.30 -11.63 -5.04
C ILE A 185 14.17 -12.03 -3.84
N LYS A 186 14.66 -13.27 -3.87
CA LYS A 186 15.68 -13.77 -2.94
C LYS A 186 16.77 -14.48 -3.73
N ASP A 187 18.02 -14.22 -3.39
CA ASP A 187 19.20 -14.84 -4.04
C ASP A 187 19.18 -14.72 -5.58
N GLY A 188 18.72 -13.59 -6.11
CA GLY A 188 18.66 -13.29 -7.54
C GLY A 188 17.51 -13.96 -8.32
N ALA A 189 16.59 -14.63 -7.66
CA ALA A 189 15.44 -15.28 -8.28
C ALA A 189 14.13 -14.91 -7.58
N VAL A 190 13.00 -15.00 -8.31
CA VAL A 190 11.68 -14.82 -7.69
C VAL A 190 11.40 -16.02 -6.77
N ASN A 191 11.26 -15.74 -5.48
CA ASN A 191 11.00 -16.74 -4.45
C ASN A 191 9.50 -17.02 -4.29
N TYR A 192 8.68 -15.96 -4.27
CA TYR A 192 7.23 -16.07 -4.24
C TYR A 192 6.56 -14.88 -4.91
N VAL A 193 5.28 -15.08 -5.27
CA VAL A 193 4.37 -14.04 -5.73
C VAL A 193 3.20 -13.99 -4.74
N ALA A 194 3.10 -12.91 -3.97
CA ALA A 194 2.01 -12.66 -3.05
C ALA A 194 1.01 -11.69 -3.69
N ILE A 195 -0.22 -12.14 -3.89
CA ILE A 195 -1.31 -11.35 -4.46
C ILE A 195 -2.17 -10.84 -3.31
N ALA A 196 -2.17 -9.51 -3.08
CA ALA A 196 -3.00 -8.93 -2.04
C ALA A 196 -4.48 -9.06 -2.41
N THR A 197 -5.25 -9.72 -1.55
CA THR A 197 -6.68 -9.93 -1.69
C THR A 197 -7.49 -9.20 -0.64
N THR A 198 -6.82 -8.75 0.41
CA THR A 198 -7.39 -7.99 1.52
C THR A 198 -6.29 -7.21 2.24
N GLU A 199 -6.69 -6.39 3.18
CA GLU A 199 -5.79 -5.54 3.95
C GLU A 199 -6.34 -5.29 5.35
N LYS A 200 -5.47 -4.92 6.29
CA LYS A 200 -5.90 -4.46 7.61
C LYS A 200 -6.50 -3.06 7.51
N VAL A 201 -7.42 -2.77 8.41
CA VAL A 201 -8.17 -1.52 8.39
C VAL A 201 -7.63 -0.58 9.46
N PRO A 202 -7.07 0.60 9.09
CA PRO A 202 -6.62 1.60 10.04
C PRO A 202 -7.78 2.09 10.91
N ARG A 203 -7.57 2.13 12.23
CA ARG A 203 -8.49 2.67 13.21
C ARG A 203 -7.69 3.40 14.29
N GLY A 204 -7.66 4.72 14.22
CA GLY A 204 -7.02 5.52 15.24
C GLY A 204 -7.83 5.53 16.54
N LEU A 205 -7.17 5.34 17.69
CA LEU A 205 -7.78 5.50 19.00
C LEU A 205 -7.00 6.53 19.82
N ILE A 206 -7.72 7.30 20.63
CA ILE A 206 -7.15 8.17 21.66
C ILE A 206 -7.53 7.62 23.02
N VAL A 207 -6.52 7.42 23.85
CA VAL A 207 -6.65 7.11 25.28
C VAL A 207 -6.42 8.40 26.04
N THR A 208 -7.37 8.79 26.90
CA THR A 208 -7.29 10.01 27.70
C THR A 208 -7.39 9.65 29.17
N ALA A 209 -6.40 10.07 29.95
CA ALA A 209 -6.45 10.05 31.41
C ALA A 209 -6.85 11.41 31.93
N ARG A 210 -7.75 11.45 32.94
CA ARG A 210 -8.16 12.68 33.62
C ARG A 210 -7.87 12.61 35.12
N GLY A 211 -7.49 13.75 35.67
CA GLY A 211 -7.24 13.86 37.12
C GLY A 211 -7.25 15.31 37.56
N THR A 212 -6.77 15.58 38.76
CA THR A 212 -6.75 16.90 39.33
C THR A 212 -5.37 17.53 39.18
N SER A 213 -5.30 18.73 38.59
CA SER A 213 -4.07 19.52 38.53
C SER A 213 -3.58 19.92 39.92
N GLY A 214 -2.24 20.02 40.06
CA GLY A 214 -1.69 20.40 41.37
C GLY A 214 -0.20 20.69 41.37
N HIS A 215 0.33 21.02 42.53
CA HIS A 215 1.74 21.28 42.72
C HIS A 215 2.54 19.97 42.71
N GLY A 216 3.58 19.87 41.89
CA GLY A 216 4.36 18.64 41.71
C GLY A 216 5.07 18.12 42.96
N SER A 217 5.24 18.95 44.00
CA SER A 217 5.79 18.51 45.29
C SER A 217 4.79 17.76 46.17
N ILE A 218 3.51 17.71 45.78
CA ILE A 218 2.45 17.03 46.53
C ILE A 218 1.97 15.84 45.69
N PRO A 219 2.45 14.60 45.94
CA PRO A 219 2.04 13.43 45.18
C PRO A 219 0.53 13.22 45.27
N ARG A 220 -0.11 13.04 44.14
CA ARG A 220 -1.56 12.81 44.05
C ARG A 220 -1.84 11.40 43.45
N PRO A 221 -2.77 10.64 44.02
CA PRO A 221 -3.13 9.32 43.52
C PRO A 221 -3.87 9.38 42.19
N ASP A 222 -4.50 10.51 41.84
CA ASP A 222 -5.24 10.79 40.62
C ASP A 222 -4.37 11.52 39.55
N ASN A 223 -3.06 11.26 39.54
CA ASN A 223 -2.14 11.88 38.56
C ASN A 223 -2.32 11.28 37.16
N PRO A 224 -2.80 12.05 36.17
CA PRO A 224 -3.06 11.54 34.82
C PRO A 224 -1.83 10.96 34.10
N ILE A 225 -0.62 11.41 34.45
CA ILE A 225 0.62 10.86 33.86
C ILE A 225 0.81 9.41 34.32
N VAL A 226 0.48 9.07 35.56
CA VAL A 226 0.58 7.69 36.04
C VAL A 226 -0.47 6.82 35.37
N HIS A 227 -1.74 7.25 35.37
CA HIS A 227 -2.85 6.52 34.77
C HIS A 227 -2.60 6.24 33.26
N ILE A 228 -2.17 7.24 32.47
CA ILE A 228 -1.92 7.04 31.05
C ILE A 228 -0.74 6.10 30.80
N SER A 229 0.30 6.16 31.63
CA SER A 229 1.48 5.31 31.48
C SER A 229 1.14 3.84 31.73
N GLU A 230 0.35 3.55 32.76
CA GLU A 230 -0.12 2.20 33.09
C GLU A 230 -1.05 1.67 32.00
N ALA A 231 -1.99 2.48 31.49
CA ALA A 231 -2.87 2.11 30.39
C ALA A 231 -2.10 1.78 29.12
N VAL A 232 -1.15 2.63 28.73
CA VAL A 232 -0.31 2.41 27.54
C VAL A 232 0.55 1.15 27.67
N ALA A 233 1.13 0.88 28.84
CA ALA A 233 1.91 -0.31 29.09
C ALA A 233 1.06 -1.59 28.95
N LYS A 234 -0.16 -1.61 29.51
CA LYS A 234 -1.10 -2.74 29.37
C LYS A 234 -1.50 -2.94 27.90
N LEU A 235 -1.95 -1.89 27.22
CA LEU A 235 -2.43 -1.95 25.84
C LEU A 235 -1.32 -2.29 24.84
N GLY A 236 -0.13 -1.72 24.98
CA GLY A 236 1.01 -1.98 24.09
C GLY A 236 1.60 -3.39 24.23
N THR A 237 1.34 -4.07 25.35
CA THR A 237 1.77 -5.46 25.58
C THR A 237 0.67 -6.49 25.35
N TRP A 238 -0.58 -6.06 25.26
CA TRP A 238 -1.71 -6.96 25.04
C TRP A 238 -1.61 -7.67 23.67
N GLN A 239 -1.84 -8.97 23.70
CA GLN A 239 -1.97 -9.78 22.50
C GLN A 239 -3.46 -10.03 22.26
N THR A 240 -4.02 -9.29 21.29
CA THR A 240 -5.41 -9.52 20.88
C THR A 240 -5.61 -10.97 20.38
N PRO A 241 -6.82 -11.52 20.42
CA PRO A 241 -7.07 -12.88 19.94
C PRO A 241 -6.60 -13.12 18.51
N MET A 242 -5.94 -14.25 18.27
CA MET A 242 -5.57 -14.68 16.93
C MET A 242 -6.80 -15.11 16.14
N ARG A 243 -6.94 -14.61 14.91
CA ARG A 243 -8.00 -15.00 13.97
C ARG A 243 -7.43 -15.10 12.56
N LEU A 244 -7.74 -16.19 11.87
CA LEU A 244 -7.39 -16.39 10.47
C LEU A 244 -8.63 -16.26 9.60
N ASN A 245 -8.58 -15.43 8.58
CA ASN A 245 -9.53 -15.42 7.47
C ASN A 245 -9.06 -16.39 6.37
N ASP A 246 -9.84 -16.54 5.29
CA ASP A 246 -9.50 -17.44 4.20
C ASP A 246 -8.17 -17.07 3.52
N THR A 247 -7.91 -15.77 3.34
CA THR A 247 -6.64 -15.28 2.79
C THR A 247 -5.47 -15.69 3.66
N THR A 248 -5.48 -15.34 4.94
CA THR A 248 -4.35 -15.59 5.84
C THR A 248 -4.13 -17.08 6.12
N ARG A 249 -5.19 -17.89 6.12
CA ARG A 249 -5.09 -19.34 6.21
C ARG A 249 -4.29 -19.92 5.03
N VAL A 250 -4.65 -19.56 3.80
CA VAL A 250 -3.94 -20.02 2.61
C VAL A 250 -2.53 -19.42 2.56
N TYR A 251 -2.37 -18.16 2.93
CA TYR A 251 -1.06 -17.50 3.02
C TYR A 251 -0.08 -18.32 3.90
N PHE A 252 -0.45 -18.62 5.13
CA PHE A 252 0.43 -19.34 6.06
C PHE A 252 0.70 -20.78 5.61
N GLN A 253 -0.28 -21.47 5.01
CA GLN A 253 -0.08 -22.80 4.43
C GLN A 253 0.94 -22.79 3.29
N LYS A 254 0.91 -21.77 2.43
CA LYS A 254 1.86 -21.61 1.32
C LYS A 254 3.23 -21.15 1.80
N LEU A 255 3.26 -20.21 2.74
CA LEU A 255 4.52 -19.72 3.33
C LEU A 255 5.30 -20.86 3.99
N ALA A 256 4.65 -21.77 4.70
CA ALA A 256 5.30 -22.92 5.34
C ALA A 256 6.04 -23.83 4.35
N GLN A 257 5.74 -23.77 3.06
CA GLN A 257 6.43 -24.58 2.03
C GLN A 257 7.80 -24.02 1.64
N ILE A 258 8.02 -22.71 1.84
CA ILE A 258 9.26 -22.01 1.47
C ILE A 258 9.98 -21.40 2.68
N ALA A 259 9.39 -21.50 3.86
CA ALA A 259 9.97 -21.02 5.11
C ALA A 259 11.20 -21.84 5.50
N ASP A 260 12.13 -21.16 6.21
CA ASP A 260 13.21 -21.88 6.89
C ASP A 260 12.64 -22.85 7.95
N PRO A 261 13.44 -23.81 8.47
CA PRO A 261 12.94 -24.82 9.40
C PRO A 261 12.35 -24.22 10.71
N GLU A 262 12.90 -23.08 11.21
CA GLU A 262 12.38 -22.44 12.42
C GLU A 262 10.98 -21.88 12.15
N LEU A 263 10.83 -21.02 11.14
CA LEU A 263 9.55 -20.41 10.79
C LEU A 263 8.51 -21.49 10.41
N LYS A 264 8.91 -22.50 9.65
CA LYS A 264 8.01 -23.62 9.30
C LYS A 264 7.43 -24.29 10.55
N SER A 265 8.28 -24.63 11.53
CA SER A 265 7.82 -25.25 12.79
C SER A 265 6.84 -24.35 13.56
N LEU A 266 7.09 -23.01 13.57
CA LEU A 266 6.19 -22.04 14.18
C LEU A 266 4.83 -21.99 13.45
N LEU A 267 4.84 -21.98 12.11
CA LEU A 267 3.61 -21.95 11.30
C LEU A 267 2.76 -23.20 11.44
N GLU A 268 3.37 -24.34 11.68
CA GLU A 268 2.66 -25.59 11.97
C GLU A 268 2.02 -25.62 13.37
N ASN A 269 2.46 -24.73 14.29
CA ASN A 269 2.04 -24.68 15.68
C ASN A 269 1.50 -23.30 16.12
N LEU A 270 0.81 -22.60 15.22
CA LEU A 270 0.34 -21.21 15.45
C LEU A 270 -0.49 -21.01 16.73
N ASN A 271 -1.20 -22.04 17.20
CA ASN A 271 -2.03 -21.96 18.39
C ASN A 271 -1.25 -22.02 19.73
N SER A 272 0.05 -22.36 19.68
CA SER A 272 0.89 -22.40 20.87
C SER A 272 1.24 -20.98 21.33
N SER A 273 1.13 -20.72 22.65
CA SER A 273 1.55 -19.45 23.26
C SER A 273 3.05 -19.17 23.09
N GLU A 274 3.87 -20.24 23.12
CA GLU A 274 5.31 -20.15 22.86
C GLU A 274 5.58 -19.69 21.42
N THR A 275 4.92 -20.31 20.45
CA THR A 275 4.99 -19.93 19.04
C THR A 275 4.65 -18.45 18.85
N GLN A 276 3.54 -17.99 19.42
CA GLN A 276 3.12 -16.60 19.29
C GLN A 276 4.10 -15.62 19.94
N THR A 277 4.75 -16.03 21.04
CA THR A 277 5.80 -15.22 21.69
C THR A 277 7.02 -15.08 20.79
N VAL A 278 7.49 -16.18 20.17
CA VAL A 278 8.63 -16.15 19.24
C VAL A 278 8.29 -15.35 17.99
N MET A 279 7.12 -15.55 17.41
CA MET A 279 6.67 -14.79 16.24
C MET A 279 6.61 -13.29 16.53
N ARG A 280 6.12 -12.88 17.69
CA ARG A 280 6.12 -11.48 18.13
C ARG A 280 7.52 -10.88 18.23
N GLN A 281 8.53 -11.68 18.51
CA GLN A 281 9.91 -11.21 18.69
C GLN A 281 10.73 -11.20 17.40
N LYS A 282 10.46 -12.12 16.45
CA LYS A 282 11.28 -12.35 15.27
C LYS A 282 10.56 -12.13 13.93
N TYR A 283 9.25 -12.40 13.86
CA TYR A 283 8.47 -12.44 12.62
C TYR A 283 7.29 -11.45 12.68
N TRP A 284 7.60 -10.18 12.82
CA TRP A 284 6.63 -9.11 13.13
C TRP A 284 5.54 -8.97 12.08
N THR A 285 5.86 -9.10 10.80
CA THR A 285 4.91 -9.00 9.69
C THR A 285 3.90 -10.15 9.74
N GLU A 286 4.38 -11.38 9.89
CA GLU A 286 3.56 -12.58 9.99
C GLU A 286 2.71 -12.53 11.27
N TYR A 287 3.32 -12.14 12.39
CA TYR A 287 2.61 -11.94 13.64
C TYR A 287 1.48 -10.91 13.52
N SER A 288 1.73 -9.80 12.83
CA SER A 288 0.71 -8.77 12.57
C SER A 288 -0.46 -9.30 11.74
N LYS A 289 -0.22 -10.20 10.78
CA LYS A 289 -1.29 -10.82 9.96
C LYS A 289 -2.19 -11.78 10.73
N LEU A 290 -1.80 -12.20 11.93
CA LEU A 290 -2.58 -13.12 12.76
C LEU A 290 -3.69 -12.44 13.57
N ARG A 291 -3.66 -11.12 13.75
CA ARG A 291 -4.50 -10.42 14.71
C ARG A 291 -4.68 -8.94 14.45
N THR A 292 -5.65 -8.31 15.08
CA THR A 292 -5.68 -6.85 15.20
C THR A 292 -4.47 -6.39 16.00
N SER A 293 -3.67 -5.48 15.47
CA SER A 293 -2.51 -4.92 16.18
C SER A 293 -2.83 -3.56 16.79
N ILE A 294 -2.31 -3.31 17.98
CA ILE A 294 -2.47 -2.06 18.73
C ILE A 294 -1.08 -1.54 19.04
N VAL A 295 -0.74 -0.38 18.47
CA VAL A 295 0.60 0.20 18.62
C VAL A 295 0.49 1.61 19.17
N PRO A 296 0.95 1.88 20.40
CA PRO A 296 1.07 3.25 20.91
C PRO A 296 2.11 4.02 20.09
N THR A 297 1.72 5.18 19.53
CA THR A 297 2.57 5.97 18.65
C THR A 297 2.87 7.36 19.20
N ILE A 298 1.98 7.94 20.00
CA ILE A 298 2.15 9.25 20.59
C ILE A 298 1.70 9.20 22.05
N ILE A 299 2.47 9.85 22.94
CA ILE A 299 2.05 10.10 24.33
C ILE A 299 2.32 11.57 24.66
N LYS A 300 1.37 12.24 25.29
CA LYS A 300 1.44 13.67 25.68
C LYS A 300 0.86 13.86 27.08
N GLY A 301 1.51 14.71 27.88
CA GLY A 301 1.00 15.10 29.19
C GLY A 301 1.95 16.03 29.90
N GLY A 302 1.41 17.01 30.63
CA GLY A 302 2.17 18.01 31.34
C GLY A 302 2.84 19.05 30.44
N PHE A 303 3.24 20.15 31.06
CA PHE A 303 3.90 21.28 30.38
C PHE A 303 5.00 21.94 31.23
N ARG A 304 5.11 21.55 32.50
CA ARG A 304 6.07 22.13 33.45
C ARG A 304 6.40 21.14 34.56
N THR A 305 7.68 21.09 34.95
CA THR A 305 8.22 20.10 35.91
C THR A 305 7.55 20.11 37.27
N ASN A 306 7.12 21.26 37.76
CA ASN A 306 6.51 21.41 39.12
C ASN A 306 4.97 21.47 39.10
N VAL A 307 4.33 21.04 38.01
CA VAL A 307 2.87 21.04 37.84
C VAL A 307 2.39 19.66 37.43
N ILE A 308 1.48 19.09 38.22
CA ILE A 308 0.70 17.92 37.83
C ILE A 308 -0.39 18.38 36.85
N PRO A 309 -0.45 17.85 35.61
CA PRO A 309 -1.47 18.24 34.63
C PRO A 309 -2.86 17.74 35.01
N GLY A 310 -3.91 18.32 34.46
CA GLY A 310 -5.30 17.86 34.62
C GLY A 310 -5.67 16.71 33.71
N ASP A 311 -4.89 16.49 32.64
CA ASP A 311 -5.08 15.39 31.69
C ASP A 311 -3.76 14.94 31.05
N ALA A 312 -3.79 13.74 30.50
CA ALA A 312 -2.75 13.18 29.64
C ALA A 312 -3.38 12.29 28.56
N GLN A 313 -2.74 12.18 27.41
CA GLN A 313 -3.28 11.46 26.26
C GLN A 313 -2.24 10.55 25.60
N ALA A 314 -2.71 9.45 25.02
CA ALA A 314 -1.93 8.62 24.10
C ALA A 314 -2.73 8.35 22.83
N THR A 315 -2.02 8.30 21.69
CA THR A 315 -2.59 7.87 20.41
C THR A 315 -2.15 6.44 20.12
N LEU A 316 -3.11 5.61 19.72
CA LEU A 316 -2.88 4.24 19.31
C LEU A 316 -3.16 4.12 17.82
N ASP A 317 -2.18 3.61 17.05
CA ASP A 317 -2.40 3.10 15.71
C ASP A 317 -2.93 1.66 15.83
N VAL A 318 -4.21 1.48 15.55
CA VAL A 318 -4.85 0.17 15.53
C VAL A 318 -4.99 -0.25 14.07
N ARG A 319 -4.40 -1.40 13.72
CA ARG A 319 -4.58 -2.04 12.42
C ARG A 319 -5.47 -3.26 12.62
N ALA A 320 -6.76 -3.03 12.40
CA ALA A 320 -7.81 -4.00 12.64
C ALA A 320 -7.86 -5.08 11.55
N LEU A 321 -8.21 -6.31 11.91
CA LEU A 321 -8.62 -7.30 10.93
C LEU A 321 -9.88 -6.81 10.18
N PRO A 322 -10.10 -7.22 8.91
CA PRO A 322 -11.21 -6.72 8.10
C PRO A 322 -12.61 -6.91 8.73
N ASP A 323 -12.75 -7.91 9.57
CA ASP A 323 -13.98 -8.30 10.27
C ASP A 323 -14.00 -7.88 11.75
N GLU A 324 -13.11 -6.96 12.17
CA GLU A 324 -13.00 -6.57 13.58
C GLU A 324 -14.21 -5.78 14.08
N ASN A 325 -14.75 -6.19 15.23
CA ASN A 325 -15.76 -5.45 15.96
C ASN A 325 -15.09 -4.36 16.81
N ILE A 326 -14.93 -3.17 16.26
CA ILE A 326 -14.24 -2.06 16.93
C ILE A 326 -14.90 -1.64 18.28
N PRO A 327 -16.24 -1.52 18.38
CA PRO A 327 -16.87 -1.29 19.70
C PRO A 327 -16.50 -2.36 20.72
N GLY A 328 -16.60 -3.64 20.37
CA GLY A 328 -16.22 -4.75 21.27
C GLY A 328 -14.74 -4.75 21.63
N LEU A 329 -13.85 -4.40 20.68
CA LEU A 329 -12.42 -4.24 20.96
C LEU A 329 -12.15 -3.13 21.99
N ILE A 330 -12.85 -1.99 21.90
CA ILE A 330 -12.72 -0.90 22.86
C ILE A 330 -13.20 -1.36 24.25
N GLU A 331 -14.32 -2.07 24.34
CA GLU A 331 -14.78 -2.64 25.62
C GLU A 331 -13.77 -3.60 26.25
N GLU A 332 -13.11 -4.45 25.44
CA GLU A 332 -12.04 -5.33 25.91
C GLU A 332 -10.82 -4.55 26.40
N MET A 333 -10.45 -3.48 25.69
CA MET A 333 -9.36 -2.58 26.08
C MET A 333 -9.68 -1.90 27.42
N GLU A 334 -10.90 -1.38 27.60
CA GLU A 334 -11.36 -0.75 28.86
C GLU A 334 -11.33 -1.74 30.02
N LYS A 335 -11.78 -2.98 29.79
CA LYS A 335 -11.70 -4.06 30.81
C LYS A 335 -10.26 -4.41 31.17
N LEU A 336 -9.35 -4.45 30.16
CA LEU A 336 -7.94 -4.74 30.39
C LEU A 336 -7.25 -3.63 31.17
N VAL A 337 -7.54 -2.38 30.84
CA VAL A 337 -7.00 -1.21 31.53
C VAL A 337 -7.53 -1.17 32.96
N ASN A 338 -8.83 -1.40 33.16
CA ASN A 338 -9.54 -1.42 34.45
C ASN A 338 -9.21 -0.19 35.30
N ASP A 339 -9.35 1.00 34.72
CA ASP A 339 -9.07 2.27 35.37
C ASP A 339 -10.17 3.29 35.05
N PRO A 340 -10.98 3.75 36.01
CA PRO A 340 -12.08 4.68 35.73
C PRO A 340 -11.62 6.10 35.31
N ALA A 341 -10.34 6.44 35.50
CA ALA A 341 -9.76 7.70 35.05
C ALA A 341 -9.44 7.69 33.52
N ILE A 342 -9.51 6.52 32.89
CA ILE A 342 -9.18 6.32 31.47
C ILE A 342 -10.46 6.29 30.63
N GLU A 343 -10.42 7.04 29.53
CA GLU A 343 -11.42 7.04 28.46
C GLU A 343 -10.75 6.65 27.14
N ILE A 344 -11.33 5.71 26.37
CA ILE A 344 -10.83 5.30 25.06
C ILE A 344 -11.85 5.69 24.00
N LYS A 345 -11.43 6.49 23.01
CA LYS A 345 -12.29 6.96 21.93
C LYS A 345 -11.65 6.79 20.55
N ARG A 346 -12.48 6.60 19.53
CA ARG A 346 -12.03 6.64 18.15
C ARG A 346 -11.62 8.07 17.76
N THR A 347 -10.55 8.18 16.98
CA THR A 347 -10.28 9.40 16.23
C THR A 347 -11.24 9.46 15.04
N LEU A 348 -11.89 10.61 14.84
CA LEU A 348 -12.75 10.82 13.67
C LEU A 348 -11.90 11.34 12.51
N GLY A 349 -12.11 10.81 11.30
CA GLY A 349 -11.46 11.25 10.05
C GLY A 349 -10.84 10.08 9.29
N ASN A 350 -10.54 10.21 8.02
CA ASN A 350 -9.81 9.32 7.08
C ASN A 350 -9.92 7.80 7.35
N GLU A 351 -11.12 7.32 7.69
CA GLU A 351 -11.32 5.90 7.93
C GLU A 351 -11.59 5.17 6.61
N ARG A 352 -10.70 4.26 6.25
CA ARG A 352 -10.94 3.35 5.13
C ARG A 352 -12.06 2.35 5.50
N PRO A 353 -12.93 1.96 4.57
CA PRO A 353 -14.00 1.00 4.85
C PRO A 353 -13.43 -0.38 5.20
N ALA A 354 -14.07 -1.06 6.15
CA ALA A 354 -13.90 -2.49 6.28
C ALA A 354 -14.60 -3.19 5.10
N SER A 355 -13.90 -4.07 4.43
CA SER A 355 -14.41 -4.77 3.25
C SER A 355 -14.04 -6.25 3.28
N PRO A 356 -14.90 -7.14 2.76
CA PRO A 356 -14.56 -8.56 2.66
C PRO A 356 -13.34 -8.76 1.75
N PRO A 357 -12.54 -9.82 1.98
CA PRO A 357 -11.48 -10.21 1.06
C PRO A 357 -12.00 -10.46 -0.36
N SER A 358 -11.22 -10.11 -1.38
CA SER A 358 -11.47 -10.55 -2.74
C SER A 358 -11.32 -12.07 -2.85
N ARG A 359 -12.16 -12.69 -3.64
CA ARG A 359 -12.25 -14.15 -3.77
C ARG A 359 -11.04 -14.73 -4.49
N LEU A 360 -10.61 -15.93 -4.09
CA LEU A 360 -9.46 -16.63 -4.68
C LEU A 360 -9.83 -17.47 -5.94
N ASP A 361 -11.12 -17.57 -6.26
CA ASP A 361 -11.63 -18.38 -7.38
C ASP A 361 -12.12 -17.55 -8.57
N THR A 362 -11.76 -16.27 -8.66
CA THR A 362 -12.12 -15.39 -9.78
C THR A 362 -11.25 -15.62 -11.01
N ALA A 363 -11.74 -15.19 -12.18
CA ALA A 363 -10.97 -15.27 -13.42
C ALA A 363 -9.64 -14.49 -13.33
N LEU A 364 -9.68 -13.29 -12.70
CA LEU A 364 -8.48 -12.46 -12.55
C LEU A 364 -7.46 -13.13 -11.61
N TYR A 365 -7.87 -13.60 -10.43
CA TYR A 365 -6.96 -14.25 -9.50
C TYR A 365 -6.27 -15.47 -10.12
N ARG A 366 -7.05 -16.32 -10.81
CA ARG A 366 -6.51 -17.50 -11.53
C ARG A 366 -5.56 -17.12 -12.65
N ALA A 367 -5.86 -16.05 -13.39
CA ALA A 367 -4.95 -15.56 -14.44
C ALA A 367 -3.63 -15.05 -13.83
N MET A 368 -3.69 -14.32 -12.70
CA MET A 368 -2.50 -13.88 -11.97
C MET A 368 -1.64 -15.05 -11.50
N GLU A 369 -2.26 -16.10 -10.91
CA GLU A 369 -1.55 -17.32 -10.50
C GLU A 369 -0.94 -18.07 -11.70
N ALA A 370 -1.70 -18.25 -12.77
CA ALA A 370 -1.23 -18.95 -13.96
C ALA A 370 -0.07 -18.24 -14.64
N THR A 371 -0.16 -16.90 -14.75
CA THR A 371 0.90 -16.06 -15.31
C THR A 371 2.15 -16.11 -14.43
N ALA A 372 2.00 -15.97 -13.10
CA ALA A 372 3.10 -16.09 -12.16
C ALA A 372 3.80 -17.45 -12.30
N LYS A 373 3.05 -18.55 -12.36
CA LYS A 373 3.61 -19.91 -12.54
C LYS A 373 4.34 -20.06 -13.88
N LYS A 374 3.84 -19.44 -14.95
CA LYS A 374 4.48 -19.48 -16.27
C LYS A 374 5.79 -18.68 -16.27
N MET A 375 5.79 -17.46 -15.70
CA MET A 375 6.95 -16.58 -15.71
C MET A 375 8.00 -16.97 -14.66
N PHE A 376 7.55 -17.48 -13.50
CA PHE A 376 8.38 -17.83 -12.35
C PHE A 376 8.10 -19.27 -11.89
N PRO A 377 8.50 -20.29 -12.68
CA PRO A 377 8.08 -21.69 -12.44
C PRO A 377 8.53 -22.27 -11.10
N ASN A 378 9.58 -21.69 -10.49
CA ASN A 378 10.09 -22.11 -9.18
C ASN A 378 9.49 -21.30 -8.00
N ALA A 379 8.72 -20.24 -8.27
CA ALA A 379 8.11 -19.42 -7.25
C ALA A 379 6.76 -20.00 -6.80
N ILE A 380 6.42 -19.81 -5.53
CA ILE A 380 5.10 -20.11 -5.00
C ILE A 380 4.21 -18.88 -5.12
N THR A 381 3.01 -19.02 -5.66
CA THR A 381 1.99 -17.97 -5.62
C THR A 381 1.07 -18.17 -4.43
N MET A 382 0.82 -17.10 -3.67
CA MET A 382 -0.05 -17.12 -2.49
C MET A 382 -0.92 -15.86 -2.41
N PRO A 383 -2.14 -15.94 -1.83
CA PRO A 383 -2.88 -14.73 -1.49
C PRO A 383 -2.22 -14.02 -0.32
N ASP A 384 -2.40 -12.71 -0.19
CA ASP A 384 -1.86 -11.94 0.91
C ASP A 384 -2.88 -11.00 1.54
N MET A 385 -2.72 -10.76 2.84
CA MET A 385 -3.36 -9.68 3.58
C MET A 385 -2.31 -8.62 3.93
N LEU A 386 -2.45 -7.44 3.38
CA LEU A 386 -1.56 -6.34 3.70
C LEU A 386 -1.73 -5.91 5.16
N THR A 387 -0.63 -5.54 5.80
CA THR A 387 -0.65 -4.92 7.13
C THR A 387 -0.87 -3.40 7.07
N GLY A 388 -0.59 -2.79 5.91
CA GLY A 388 -0.98 -1.44 5.53
C GLY A 388 -2.40 -1.39 4.99
N ALA A 389 -2.75 -0.31 4.33
CA ALA A 389 -4.03 -0.12 3.68
C ALA A 389 -3.81 0.57 2.33
N THR A 390 -4.67 0.28 1.36
CA THR A 390 -4.66 0.84 0.01
C THR A 390 -6.06 1.29 -0.39
N ASP A 391 -6.19 1.97 -1.50
CA ASP A 391 -7.48 2.37 -2.05
C ASP A 391 -8.31 1.20 -2.61
N SER A 392 -7.75 -0.02 -2.60
CA SER A 392 -8.50 -1.25 -2.91
C SER A 392 -9.64 -1.52 -1.93
N SER A 393 -9.55 -1.05 -0.67
CA SER A 393 -10.61 -1.23 0.32
C SER A 393 -11.91 -0.54 -0.08
N GLN A 394 -11.83 0.68 -0.65
CA GLN A 394 -12.99 1.42 -1.15
C GLN A 394 -13.68 0.70 -2.31
N LEU A 395 -12.89 0.14 -3.24
CA LEU A 395 -13.42 -0.65 -4.35
C LEU A 395 -14.07 -1.95 -3.86
N ARG A 396 -13.43 -2.68 -2.92
CA ARG A 396 -14.01 -3.89 -2.33
C ARG A 396 -15.32 -3.59 -1.59
N ALA A 397 -15.42 -2.44 -0.91
CA ALA A 397 -16.66 -2.01 -0.27
C ALA A 397 -17.81 -1.77 -1.26
N LYS A 398 -17.50 -1.49 -2.54
CA LYS A 398 -18.46 -1.41 -3.66
C LYS A 398 -18.73 -2.76 -4.32
N GLY A 399 -18.14 -3.86 -3.82
CA GLY A 399 -18.30 -5.20 -4.37
C GLY A 399 -17.35 -5.56 -5.52
N VAL A 400 -16.38 -4.71 -5.84
CA VAL A 400 -15.34 -4.99 -6.83
C VAL A 400 -14.35 -6.01 -6.26
N GLN A 401 -13.91 -6.96 -7.08
CA GLN A 401 -12.85 -7.90 -6.72
C GLN A 401 -11.49 -7.25 -7.03
N ALA A 402 -10.92 -6.54 -6.04
CA ALA A 402 -9.68 -5.80 -6.18
C ALA A 402 -8.48 -6.63 -5.66
N TYR A 403 -7.43 -6.72 -6.48
CA TYR A 403 -6.21 -7.46 -6.20
C TYR A 403 -5.00 -6.53 -6.28
N GLY A 404 -4.06 -6.71 -5.34
CA GLY A 404 -2.82 -5.94 -5.31
C GLY A 404 -1.63 -6.76 -5.76
N ILE A 405 -0.76 -6.14 -6.53
CA ILE A 405 0.53 -6.68 -6.97
C ILE A 405 1.52 -5.52 -7.14
N SER A 406 2.81 -5.78 -7.01
CA SER A 406 3.84 -4.74 -7.18
C SER A 406 5.04 -5.25 -7.97
N THR A 407 5.90 -4.32 -8.40
CA THR A 407 7.16 -4.63 -9.09
C THR A 407 8.02 -5.61 -8.28
N PRO A 408 8.83 -6.47 -8.94
CA PRO A 408 9.78 -7.34 -8.27
C PRO A 408 10.74 -6.56 -7.35
N LYS A 409 10.84 -6.99 -6.09
CA LYS A 409 11.64 -6.32 -5.05
C LYS A 409 12.40 -7.32 -4.19
N THR A 410 13.60 -6.95 -3.79
CA THR A 410 14.33 -7.59 -2.68
C THR A 410 13.86 -7.03 -1.34
N ASP A 411 14.27 -7.66 -0.23
CA ASP A 411 14.04 -7.11 1.12
C ASP A 411 14.67 -5.72 1.29
N GLU A 412 15.84 -5.49 0.65
CA GLU A 412 16.49 -4.18 0.68
C GLU A 412 15.66 -3.13 -0.04
N ASP A 413 15.12 -3.43 -1.22
CA ASP A 413 14.28 -2.49 -1.97
C ASP A 413 12.96 -2.21 -1.23
N SER A 414 12.37 -3.22 -0.60
CA SER A 414 11.16 -3.08 0.21
C SER A 414 11.36 -2.13 1.40
N ARG A 415 12.52 -2.17 2.06
CA ARG A 415 12.86 -1.25 3.16
C ARG A 415 13.08 0.20 2.71
N ARG A 416 13.25 0.46 1.41
CA ARG A 416 13.41 1.80 0.84
C ARG A 416 12.08 2.48 0.50
N VAL A 417 10.99 1.74 0.44
CA VAL A 417 9.63 2.30 0.29
C VAL A 417 9.37 3.24 1.47
N HIS A 418 8.90 4.47 1.18
CA HIS A 418 8.80 5.60 2.12
C HIS A 418 10.13 6.03 2.76
N GLY A 419 11.22 5.34 2.48
CA GLY A 419 12.57 5.64 2.97
C GLY A 419 13.35 6.56 2.02
N ASN A 420 14.68 6.63 2.24
CA ASN A 420 15.61 7.35 1.38
C ASN A 420 16.13 6.44 0.27
N ASP A 421 16.55 7.05 -0.85
CA ASP A 421 17.04 6.34 -2.03
C ASP A 421 16.08 5.23 -2.50
N GLU A 422 14.78 5.55 -2.51
CA GLU A 422 13.77 4.68 -3.10
C GLU A 422 14.10 4.39 -4.55
N ARG A 423 13.92 3.12 -4.95
CA ARG A 423 14.32 2.65 -6.27
C ARG A 423 13.47 1.47 -6.74
N THR A 424 13.45 1.28 -8.04
CA THR A 424 12.99 0.04 -8.68
C THR A 424 14.03 -0.48 -9.66
N SER A 425 14.15 -1.80 -9.80
CA SER A 425 15.00 -2.40 -10.82
C SER A 425 14.41 -2.15 -12.20
N VAL A 426 15.23 -1.73 -13.16
CA VAL A 426 14.79 -1.56 -14.57
C VAL A 426 14.30 -2.88 -15.13
N GLU A 427 15.03 -3.96 -14.90
CA GLU A 427 14.62 -5.33 -15.29
C GLU A 427 13.34 -5.74 -14.59
N GLY A 428 13.22 -5.44 -13.28
CA GLY A 428 12.01 -5.71 -12.50
C GLY A 428 10.79 -4.97 -13.04
N LEU A 429 10.91 -3.71 -13.42
CA LEU A 429 9.83 -2.95 -14.03
C LEU A 429 9.40 -3.54 -15.37
N ASN A 430 10.35 -3.96 -16.19
CA ASN A 430 10.07 -4.63 -17.48
C ASN A 430 9.37 -5.98 -17.27
N THR A 431 9.86 -6.78 -16.33
CA THR A 431 9.25 -8.05 -15.94
C THR A 431 7.83 -7.86 -15.42
N PHE A 432 7.61 -6.84 -14.61
CA PHE A 432 6.28 -6.49 -14.09
C PHE A 432 5.33 -6.04 -15.20
N THR A 433 5.80 -5.20 -16.13
CA THR A 433 5.01 -4.77 -17.29
C THR A 433 4.58 -5.96 -18.15
N GLN A 434 5.48 -6.92 -18.38
CA GLN A 434 5.15 -8.15 -19.10
C GLN A 434 4.16 -9.03 -18.32
N TYR A 435 4.33 -9.12 -17.00
CA TYR A 435 3.39 -9.85 -16.14
C TYR A 435 1.98 -9.27 -16.24
N LEU A 436 1.83 -7.94 -16.11
CA LEU A 436 0.55 -7.26 -16.25
C LEU A 436 -0.07 -7.49 -17.63
N HIS A 437 0.72 -7.36 -18.69
CA HIS A 437 0.27 -7.62 -20.07
C HIS A 437 -0.29 -9.04 -20.19
N ASP A 438 0.46 -10.07 -19.78
CA ASP A 438 0.05 -11.47 -19.90
C ASP A 438 -1.22 -11.77 -19.06
N VAL A 439 -1.35 -11.17 -17.87
CA VAL A 439 -2.57 -11.25 -17.04
C VAL A 439 -3.77 -10.64 -17.76
N LEU A 440 -3.61 -9.45 -18.36
CA LEU A 440 -4.70 -8.79 -19.07
C LEU A 440 -5.12 -9.56 -20.32
N ILE A 441 -4.18 -10.09 -21.09
CA ILE A 441 -4.48 -10.98 -22.22
C ILE A 441 -5.30 -12.20 -21.76
N ALA A 442 -4.90 -12.82 -20.63
CA ALA A 442 -5.59 -14.01 -20.13
C ALA A 442 -7.04 -13.74 -19.64
N VAL A 443 -7.33 -12.49 -19.18
CA VAL A 443 -8.63 -12.16 -18.57
C VAL A 443 -9.53 -11.36 -19.49
N ALA A 444 -8.98 -10.60 -20.40
CA ALA A 444 -9.73 -9.62 -21.17
C ALA A 444 -9.69 -9.85 -22.69
N ALA A 445 -8.69 -10.55 -23.23
CA ALA A 445 -8.65 -10.82 -24.66
C ALA A 445 -9.69 -11.87 -25.08
N GLN A 446 -10.23 -11.69 -26.29
CA GLN A 446 -11.14 -12.70 -26.88
C GLN A 446 -10.38 -14.00 -27.14
N ASN A 447 -10.89 -15.09 -26.62
CA ASN A 447 -10.42 -16.43 -27.01
C ASN A 447 -10.91 -16.70 -28.44
N HIS A 448 -9.98 -16.89 -29.37
CA HIS A 448 -10.26 -17.36 -30.73
C HIS A 448 -10.40 -18.87 -30.77
#